data_5418c9c584987b7f915f345c79bef637
#
_entry.id   5418c9c584987b7f915f345c79bef637
#
_cell.length_a   1.000
_cell.length_b   1.000
_cell.length_c   1.000
_cell.angle_alpha   90.00
_cell.angle_beta   90.00
_cell.angle_gamma   90.00
#
_symmetry.space_group_name_H-M   'P 1'
#
loop_
_entity.id
_entity.type
_entity.pdbx_description
1 polymer ?
#
loop_
_entity_poly.entity_id
_entity_poly.type
_entity_poly.pdbx_seq_one_letter_code
_entity_poly.pdbx_strand_id
1 'polypeptide(L)'
;MHGANYRDGTGQVFTRKEYIKGKPQIKIAKFQGGKRGTYEYCVQLLMNERLQIRHMAIESTRLAANKTLEKTTGESGYYSRLRIYPHNLLRENKQIATAGADRVSEGMRRSWGKATSLGARVRQGQCIMELYVNGETYLTAAKKALHGACVKLPG
;
A
#
# COMPACT_ATOMS: atom_id res chain seq x y z
N MET A 1 -15.99 -0.98 5.62
CA MET A 1 -15.43 -0.04 6.61
C MET A 1 -14.60 1.02 5.93
N HIS A 2 -14.68 2.27 6.37
CA HIS A 2 -13.94 3.39 5.77
C HIS A 2 -12.43 3.24 5.97
N GLY A 3 -11.62 3.61 4.97
CA GLY A 3 -10.16 3.45 5.02
C GLY A 3 -9.47 4.20 6.17
N ALA A 4 -10.05 5.32 6.61
CA ALA A 4 -9.55 6.10 7.72
C ALA A 4 -9.45 5.31 9.04
N ASN A 5 -10.35 4.35 9.29
CA ASN A 5 -10.34 3.52 10.50
C ASN A 5 -9.10 2.61 10.61
N TYR A 6 -8.35 2.43 9.52
CA TYR A 6 -7.15 1.60 9.49
C TYR A 6 -5.86 2.42 9.46
N ARG A 7 -5.95 3.76 9.46
CA ARG A 7 -4.79 4.65 9.38
C ARG A 7 -3.91 4.59 10.62
N ASP A 8 -4.51 4.44 11.79
CA ASP A 8 -3.75 4.34 13.04
C ASP A 8 -2.95 3.03 13.12
N GLY A 9 -1.66 3.16 13.34
CA GLY A 9 -0.72 2.06 13.47
C GLY A 9 -0.24 1.80 14.91
N THR A 10 -0.91 2.36 15.93
CA THR A 10 -0.46 2.28 17.32
C THR A 10 -0.85 0.99 18.05
N GLY A 11 -2.00 0.40 17.71
CA GLY A 11 -2.50 -0.82 18.33
C GLY A 11 -1.62 -2.07 18.11
N GLN A 12 -2.05 -3.22 18.63
CA GLN A 12 -1.34 -4.49 18.50
C GLN A 12 -1.21 -4.95 17.04
N VAL A 13 -0.07 -5.54 16.70
CA VAL A 13 0.19 -6.08 15.36
C VAL A 13 -0.28 -7.54 15.28
N PHE A 14 -1.06 -7.87 14.26
CA PHE A 14 -1.54 -9.23 13.99
C PHE A 14 -0.76 -9.82 12.81
N THR A 15 0.33 -10.51 13.09
CA THR A 15 1.22 -11.10 12.09
C THR A 15 1.31 -12.61 12.14
N ARG A 16 0.96 -13.23 13.26
CA ARG A 16 1.05 -14.68 13.47
C ARG A 16 -0.04 -15.42 12.70
N LYS A 17 0.37 -16.11 11.65
CA LYS A 17 -0.53 -16.86 10.74
C LYS A 17 -1.19 -18.07 11.39
N GLU A 18 -0.52 -18.69 12.35
CA GLU A 18 -0.97 -19.87 13.09
C GLU A 18 -2.27 -19.64 13.86
N TYR A 19 -2.48 -18.42 14.36
CA TYR A 19 -3.70 -18.03 15.10
C TYR A 19 -4.77 -17.39 14.23
N ILE A 20 -4.49 -17.15 12.95
CA ILE A 20 -5.39 -16.42 12.05
C ILE A 20 -5.77 -17.30 10.88
N LYS A 21 -6.97 -17.89 10.96
CA LYS A 21 -7.56 -18.64 9.85
C LYS A 21 -8.07 -17.69 8.76
N GLY A 22 -7.90 -18.07 7.49
CA GLY A 22 -8.43 -17.31 6.36
C GLY A 22 -7.70 -16.00 6.07
N LYS A 23 -6.38 -15.97 6.17
CA LYS A 23 -5.58 -14.81 5.81
C LYS A 23 -5.82 -14.41 4.34
N PRO A 24 -6.22 -13.16 4.05
CA PRO A 24 -6.39 -12.70 2.68
C PRO A 24 -5.05 -12.67 1.94
N GLN A 25 -5.11 -12.87 0.64
CA GLN A 25 -3.94 -12.72 -0.22
C GLN A 25 -3.54 -11.25 -0.34
N ILE A 26 -2.25 -11.01 -0.52
CA ILE A 26 -1.71 -9.70 -0.81
C ILE A 26 -2.21 -9.24 -2.19
N LYS A 27 -2.66 -7.99 -2.29
CA LYS A 27 -3.12 -7.39 -3.56
C LYS A 27 -2.04 -6.53 -4.24
N ILE A 28 -0.79 -6.73 -3.89
CA ILE A 28 0.35 -6.11 -4.57
C ILE A 28 0.83 -7.10 -5.62
N ALA A 29 0.71 -6.73 -6.90
CA ALA A 29 1.06 -7.62 -7.99
C ALA A 29 2.58 -7.81 -8.12
N LYS A 30 3.35 -6.73 -8.01
CA LYS A 30 4.82 -6.75 -8.14
C LYS A 30 5.46 -5.77 -7.16
N PHE A 31 6.57 -6.16 -6.54
CA PHE A 31 7.38 -5.28 -5.68
C PHE A 31 8.48 -4.55 -6.46
N GLN A 32 8.77 -5.00 -7.66
CA GLN A 32 9.74 -4.42 -8.56
C GLN A 32 9.11 -4.27 -9.95
N GLY A 33 9.44 -3.21 -10.66
CA GLY A 33 8.97 -2.92 -12.01
C GLY A 33 10.05 -2.27 -12.84
N GLY A 34 9.90 -2.30 -14.18
CA GLY A 34 10.91 -1.81 -15.10
C GLY A 34 12.13 -2.73 -15.24
N LYS A 35 13.21 -2.24 -15.83
CA LYS A 35 14.45 -2.99 -16.07
C LYS A 35 15.46 -2.73 -14.96
N ARG A 36 15.93 -3.79 -14.32
CA ARG A 36 17.01 -3.68 -13.32
C ARG A 36 18.33 -3.35 -14.00
N GLY A 37 19.04 -2.34 -13.49
CA GLY A 37 20.31 -1.88 -14.04
C GLY A 37 20.97 -0.85 -13.12
N THR A 38 22.02 -0.20 -13.63
CA THR A 38 22.68 0.92 -12.99
C THR A 38 22.02 2.21 -13.46
N TYR A 39 21.67 3.08 -12.53
CA TYR A 39 20.99 4.35 -12.79
C TYR A 39 21.71 5.49 -12.09
N GLU A 40 21.66 6.68 -12.70
CA GLU A 40 22.33 7.88 -12.16
C GLU A 40 21.57 8.50 -11.00
N TYR A 41 20.23 8.47 -11.08
CA TYR A 41 19.36 9.13 -10.10
C TYR A 41 18.44 8.14 -9.42
N CYS A 42 18.28 8.33 -8.11
CA CYS A 42 17.29 7.63 -7.28
C CYS A 42 16.38 8.65 -6.60
N VAL A 43 15.09 8.58 -6.86
CA VAL A 43 14.07 9.41 -6.21
C VAL A 43 13.27 8.54 -5.26
N GLN A 44 13.17 8.97 -4.01
CA GLN A 44 12.50 8.23 -2.95
C GLN A 44 11.23 8.92 -2.48
N LEU A 45 10.19 8.13 -2.22
CA LEU A 45 8.98 8.57 -1.55
C LEU A 45 9.07 8.23 -0.06
N LEU A 46 9.23 9.26 0.78
CA LEU A 46 9.34 9.11 2.23
C LEU A 46 8.01 9.46 2.90
N MET A 47 7.70 8.77 3.99
CA MET A 47 6.53 9.11 4.82
C MET A 47 6.85 10.23 5.79
N ASN A 48 5.94 11.19 5.89
CA ASN A 48 6.04 12.30 6.83
C ASN A 48 5.50 11.95 8.23
N GLU A 49 4.57 11.01 8.31
CA GLU A 49 3.89 10.62 9.55
C GLU A 49 4.01 9.11 9.81
N ARG A 50 3.89 8.73 11.10
CA ARG A 50 3.72 7.33 11.48
C ARG A 50 2.28 6.90 11.25
N LEU A 51 2.06 5.94 10.36
CA LEU A 51 0.72 5.46 10.04
C LEU A 51 0.72 4.04 9.49
N GLN A 52 -0.48 3.54 9.17
CA GLN A 52 -0.68 2.24 8.55
C GLN A 52 -1.32 2.39 7.17
N ILE A 53 -0.71 1.74 6.18
CA ILE A 53 -1.13 1.79 4.77
C ILE A 53 -1.70 0.44 4.37
N ARG A 54 -2.91 0.43 3.80
CA ARG A 54 -3.52 -0.80 3.27
C ARG A 54 -2.81 -1.24 1.99
N HIS A 55 -2.74 -2.56 1.78
CA HIS A 55 -2.10 -3.14 0.58
C HIS A 55 -2.69 -2.61 -0.73
N MET A 56 -3.99 -2.29 -0.75
CA MET A 56 -4.66 -1.70 -1.92
C MET A 56 -4.16 -0.29 -2.22
N ALA A 57 -3.87 0.52 -1.20
CA ALA A 57 -3.31 1.86 -1.40
C ALA A 57 -1.88 1.79 -1.93
N ILE A 58 -1.06 0.86 -1.43
CA ILE A 58 0.31 0.61 -1.93
C ILE A 58 0.28 0.21 -3.41
N GLU A 59 -0.63 -0.68 -3.80
CA GLU A 59 -0.78 -1.08 -5.20
C GLU A 59 -1.23 0.08 -6.09
N SER A 60 -2.18 0.89 -5.62
CA SER A 60 -2.63 2.09 -6.34
C SER A 60 -1.49 3.10 -6.54
N THR A 61 -0.64 3.28 -5.52
CA THR A 61 0.57 4.12 -5.58
C THR A 61 1.54 3.60 -6.63
N ARG A 62 1.84 2.29 -6.61
CA ARG A 62 2.71 1.65 -7.60
C ARG A 62 2.20 1.84 -9.03
N LEU A 63 0.92 1.57 -9.25
CA LEU A 63 0.31 1.71 -10.57
C LEU A 63 0.32 3.15 -11.08
N ALA A 64 0.02 4.13 -10.20
CA ALA A 64 0.03 5.54 -10.56
C ALA A 64 1.44 6.02 -10.96
N ALA A 65 2.45 5.64 -10.18
CA ALA A 65 3.85 5.99 -10.47
C ALA A 65 4.32 5.35 -11.78
N ASN A 66 4.13 4.04 -11.95
CA ASN A 66 4.57 3.33 -13.14
C ASN A 66 3.89 3.86 -14.41
N LYS A 67 2.56 4.05 -14.39
CA LYS A 67 1.82 4.59 -15.53
C LYS A 67 2.32 5.96 -15.99
N THR A 68 2.76 6.79 -15.05
CA THR A 68 3.30 8.12 -15.36
C THR A 68 4.70 8.01 -15.97
N LEU A 69 5.55 7.13 -15.44
CA LEU A 69 6.89 6.89 -15.97
C LEU A 69 6.88 6.22 -17.32
N GLU A 70 6.09 5.17 -17.51
CA GLU A 70 5.98 4.44 -18.77
C GLU A 70 5.62 5.33 -19.96
N LYS A 71 4.82 6.36 -19.73
CA LYS A 71 4.47 7.35 -20.76
C LYS A 71 5.65 8.21 -21.21
N THR A 72 6.65 8.42 -20.34
CA THR A 72 7.77 9.34 -20.62
C THR A 72 9.06 8.61 -20.93
N THR A 73 9.33 7.49 -20.25
CA THR A 73 10.60 6.75 -20.35
C THR A 73 10.49 5.43 -21.12
N GLY A 74 9.24 4.93 -21.34
CA GLY A 74 9.02 3.57 -21.80
C GLY A 74 9.27 2.54 -20.68
N GLU A 75 8.97 1.26 -20.94
CA GLU A 75 9.08 0.18 -19.92
C GLU A 75 10.53 -0.12 -19.50
N SER A 76 11.51 0.10 -20.37
CA SER A 76 12.92 -0.22 -20.13
C SER A 76 13.75 0.94 -19.58
N GLY A 77 13.20 2.16 -19.57
CA GLY A 77 13.93 3.37 -19.20
C GLY A 77 13.97 3.68 -17.71
N TYR A 78 13.31 2.89 -16.87
CA TYR A 78 13.27 3.10 -15.43
C TYR A 78 13.31 1.78 -14.66
N TYR A 79 13.59 1.88 -13.36
CA TYR A 79 13.41 0.79 -12.40
C TYR A 79 12.68 1.30 -11.18
N SER A 80 11.63 0.60 -10.75
CA SER A 80 10.85 0.93 -9.56
C SER A 80 10.92 -0.17 -8.52
N ARG A 81 10.98 0.20 -7.24
CA ARG A 81 11.02 -0.75 -6.13
C ARG A 81 10.14 -0.28 -4.97
N LEU A 82 9.25 -1.16 -4.52
CA LEU A 82 8.53 -0.98 -3.25
C LEU A 82 9.39 -1.48 -2.09
N ARG A 83 9.55 -0.66 -1.06
CA ARG A 83 10.39 -0.94 0.12
C ARG A 83 9.60 -1.45 1.32
N ILE A 84 8.29 -1.40 1.27
CA ILE A 84 7.41 -1.82 2.36
C ILE A 84 6.63 -3.08 1.98
N TYR A 85 6.36 -3.91 3.00
CA TYR A 85 5.55 -5.11 2.86
C TYR A 85 4.40 -5.11 3.88
N PRO A 86 3.14 -5.40 3.47
CA PRO A 86 1.99 -5.41 4.38
C PRO A 86 1.96 -6.70 5.19
N HIS A 87 2.54 -6.68 6.38
CA HIS A 87 2.58 -7.81 7.31
C HIS A 87 1.37 -7.88 8.24
N ASN A 88 0.78 -6.71 8.57
CA ASN A 88 -0.29 -6.63 9.56
C ASN A 88 -1.62 -7.04 8.98
N LEU A 89 -2.34 -7.92 9.67
CA LEU A 89 -3.68 -8.32 9.29
C LEU A 89 -4.71 -7.31 9.78
N LEU A 90 -5.58 -6.88 8.86
CA LEU A 90 -6.68 -5.98 9.16
C LEU A 90 -7.99 -6.76 9.17
N ARG A 91 -8.76 -6.57 10.24
CA ARG A 91 -10.03 -7.25 10.48
C ARG A 91 -11.20 -6.28 10.33
N GLU A 92 -12.33 -6.82 9.95
CA GLU A 92 -13.58 -6.06 9.84
C GLU A 92 -14.73 -6.91 10.37
N ASN A 93 -15.48 -6.32 11.32
CA ASN A 93 -16.78 -6.85 11.70
C ASN A 93 -17.82 -6.19 10.78
N LYS A 94 -18.27 -6.94 9.76
CA LYS A 94 -19.31 -6.45 8.84
C LYS A 94 -20.68 -6.61 9.46
N GLN A 95 -21.36 -5.50 9.64
CA GLN A 95 -22.78 -5.47 9.89
C GLN A 95 -23.50 -5.31 8.56
N ILE A 96 -24.50 -6.16 8.32
CA ILE A 96 -25.32 -6.08 7.11
C ILE A 96 -26.46 -5.09 7.42
N ALA A 97 -26.50 -3.99 6.70
CA ALA A 97 -27.50 -2.94 6.88
C ALA A 97 -28.79 -3.17 6.04
N THR A 98 -29.19 -4.44 5.85
CA THR A 98 -30.38 -4.81 5.06
C THR A 98 -31.48 -5.38 5.96
N ALA A 99 -32.74 -5.33 5.51
CA ALA A 99 -33.86 -5.96 6.20
C ALA A 99 -33.56 -7.46 6.45
N GLY A 100 -33.64 -7.92 7.71
CA GLY A 100 -33.22 -9.26 8.13
C GLY A 100 -31.75 -9.36 8.57
N ALA A 101 -31.06 -8.23 8.73
CA ALA A 101 -29.66 -8.16 9.19
C ALA A 101 -29.44 -8.87 10.53
N ASP A 102 -30.39 -8.84 11.44
CA ASP A 102 -30.33 -9.51 12.75
C ASP A 102 -30.22 -11.03 12.67
N ARG A 103 -30.74 -11.63 11.59
CA ARG A 103 -30.62 -13.09 11.35
C ARG A 103 -29.25 -13.48 10.76
N VAL A 104 -28.58 -12.57 10.06
CA VAL A 104 -27.35 -12.84 9.29
C VAL A 104 -26.13 -12.24 9.98
N SER A 105 -26.29 -11.10 10.70
CA SER A 105 -25.21 -10.50 11.48
C SER A 105 -25.29 -10.98 12.93
N GLU A 106 -24.16 -11.38 13.48
CA GLU A 106 -24.05 -11.77 14.90
C GLU A 106 -23.96 -10.53 15.84
N GLY A 107 -24.23 -9.32 15.33
CA GLY A 107 -24.12 -8.07 16.07
C GLY A 107 -22.75 -7.90 16.72
N MET A 108 -22.71 -7.62 18.02
CA MET A 108 -21.49 -7.55 18.83
C MET A 108 -20.93 -8.93 19.23
N ARG A 109 -21.71 -10.00 19.06
CA ARG A 109 -21.22 -11.37 19.21
C ARG A 109 -20.19 -11.65 18.10
N ARG A 110 -18.99 -12.10 18.47
CA ARG A 110 -17.84 -12.22 17.56
C ARG A 110 -17.41 -10.89 16.89
N SER A 111 -17.51 -9.81 17.66
CA SER A 111 -17.13 -8.44 17.21
C SER A 111 -15.68 -8.31 16.77
N TRP A 112 -14.84 -9.30 17.06
CA TRP A 112 -13.44 -9.36 16.63
C TRP A 112 -13.28 -9.28 15.10
N GLY A 113 -14.30 -9.67 14.35
CA GLY A 113 -14.35 -9.57 12.90
C GLY A 113 -13.54 -10.63 12.18
N LYS A 114 -13.69 -10.64 10.86
CA LYS A 114 -12.94 -11.53 9.95
C LYS A 114 -11.78 -10.78 9.33
N ALA A 115 -10.70 -11.50 9.00
CA ALA A 115 -9.57 -10.97 8.25
C ALA A 115 -10.02 -10.55 6.84
N THR A 116 -9.89 -9.27 6.49
CA THR A 116 -10.36 -8.73 5.20
C THR A 116 -9.23 -8.17 4.34
N SER A 117 -8.20 -7.62 4.95
CA SER A 117 -7.09 -7.00 4.22
C SER A 117 -5.78 -7.05 5.00
N LEU A 118 -4.71 -6.61 4.35
CA LEU A 118 -3.38 -6.49 4.92
C LEU A 118 -2.94 -5.03 4.93
N GLY A 119 -2.16 -4.65 5.92
CA GLY A 119 -1.60 -3.32 6.06
C GLY A 119 -0.11 -3.35 6.38
N ALA A 120 0.58 -2.33 5.91
CA ALA A 120 1.96 -2.05 6.26
C ALA A 120 2.01 -0.92 7.28
N ARG A 121 2.69 -1.11 8.40
CA ARG A 121 2.99 -0.05 9.34
C ARG A 121 4.26 0.63 8.92
N VAL A 122 4.20 1.94 8.79
CA VAL A 122 5.31 2.78 8.40
C VAL A 122 5.63 3.79 9.48
N ARG A 123 6.90 4.13 9.59
CA ARG A 123 7.41 5.16 10.50
C ARG A 123 7.65 6.46 9.73
N GLN A 124 7.70 7.54 10.45
CA GLN A 124 8.18 8.82 9.90
C GLN A 124 9.58 8.64 9.29
N GLY A 125 9.83 9.23 8.12
CA GLY A 125 11.08 9.10 7.37
C GLY A 125 11.29 7.76 6.65
N GLN A 126 10.38 6.80 6.79
CA GLN A 126 10.51 5.50 6.12
C GLN A 126 10.23 5.62 4.62
N CYS A 127 11.12 5.06 3.81
CA CYS A 127 10.93 4.98 2.36
C CYS A 127 9.87 3.94 2.00
N ILE A 128 8.90 4.35 1.19
CA ILE A 128 7.83 3.49 0.65
C ILE A 128 8.20 2.94 -0.71
N MET A 129 8.65 3.82 -1.59
CA MET A 129 8.94 3.50 -2.99
C MET A 129 10.18 4.24 -3.47
N GLU A 130 10.97 3.57 -4.27
CA GLU A 130 12.16 4.10 -4.95
C GLU A 130 11.93 4.04 -6.45
N LEU A 131 12.29 5.10 -7.14
CA LEU A 131 12.34 5.19 -8.59
C LEU A 131 13.74 5.53 -9.04
N TYR A 132 14.26 4.73 -9.96
CA TYR A 132 15.58 4.88 -10.54
C TYR A 132 15.46 5.25 -12.02
N VAL A 133 16.13 6.31 -12.44
CA VAL A 133 16.08 6.86 -13.81
C VAL A 133 17.45 7.39 -14.22
N ASN A 134 17.69 7.47 -15.53
CA ASN A 134 18.88 8.05 -16.11
C ASN A 134 18.52 9.39 -16.80
N GLY A 135 19.34 10.41 -16.56
CA GLY A 135 19.18 11.71 -17.18
C GLY A 135 18.22 12.65 -16.45
N GLU A 136 18.49 13.93 -16.60
CA GLU A 136 17.83 15.00 -15.84
C GLU A 136 16.36 15.23 -16.26
N THR A 137 16.04 15.01 -17.53
CA THR A 137 14.66 15.08 -18.04
C THR A 137 13.77 14.02 -17.40
N TYR A 138 14.26 12.80 -17.21
CA TYR A 138 13.52 11.73 -16.53
C TYR A 138 13.47 11.89 -15.02
N LEU A 139 14.41 12.63 -14.42
CA LEU A 139 14.36 13.00 -13.01
C LEU A 139 13.13 13.85 -12.70
N THR A 140 12.83 14.83 -13.55
CA THR A 140 11.63 15.67 -13.39
C THR A 140 10.35 14.85 -13.57
N ALA A 141 10.34 13.91 -14.52
CA ALA A 141 9.22 12.97 -14.71
C ALA A 141 9.03 12.04 -13.50
N ALA A 142 10.12 11.54 -12.90
CA ALA A 142 10.07 10.69 -11.70
C ALA A 142 9.53 11.45 -10.49
N LYS A 143 9.93 12.69 -10.26
CA LYS A 143 9.38 13.57 -9.21
C LYS A 143 7.87 13.77 -9.40
N LYS A 144 7.43 14.06 -10.62
CA LYS A 144 6.01 14.22 -10.97
C LYS A 144 5.23 12.92 -10.78
N ALA A 145 5.80 11.78 -11.12
CA ALA A 145 5.20 10.46 -10.94
C ALA A 145 4.99 10.15 -9.45
N LEU A 146 6.00 10.40 -8.59
CA LEU A 146 5.87 10.21 -7.15
C LEU A 146 4.89 11.18 -6.51
N HIS A 147 4.82 12.43 -6.96
CA HIS A 147 3.82 13.38 -6.49
C HIS A 147 2.39 12.90 -6.81
N GLY A 148 2.15 12.42 -8.03
CA GLY A 148 0.86 11.79 -8.39
C GLY A 148 0.54 10.51 -7.62
N ALA A 149 1.55 9.74 -7.25
CA ALA A 149 1.43 8.54 -6.44
C ALA A 149 1.13 8.85 -4.96
N CYS A 150 1.68 9.95 -4.42
CA CYS A 150 1.46 10.41 -3.05
C CYS A 150 -0.03 10.61 -2.73
N VAL A 151 -0.82 11.11 -3.67
CA VAL A 151 -2.27 11.31 -3.51
C VAL A 151 -3.04 10.01 -3.22
N LYS A 152 -2.45 8.85 -3.50
CA LYS A 152 -3.06 7.52 -3.22
C LYS A 152 -2.74 7.00 -1.82
N LEU A 153 -1.86 7.68 -1.10
CA LEU A 153 -1.47 7.34 0.26
C LEU A 153 -2.24 8.17 1.28
N PRO A 154 -2.43 7.64 2.49
CA PRO A 154 -2.90 8.44 3.61
C PRO A 154 -1.76 9.31 4.14
N GLY A 155 -2.04 10.54 4.51
CA GLY A 155 -1.07 11.51 5.03
C GLY A 155 -1.02 12.77 4.21
#